data_ec03ac124d6950e1c93b50b3d8ac94f9
#
_entry.id   ec03ac124d6950e1c93b50b3d8ac94f9
#
_cell.length_a   1.000
_cell.length_b   1.000
_cell.length_c   1.000
_cell.angle_alpha   90.00
_cell.angle_beta   90.00
_cell.angle_gamma   90.00
#
_symmetry.space_group_name_H-M   'P 1'
#
loop_
_entity.id
_entity.type
_entity.pdbx_description
1 polymer ?
#
loop_
_entity_poly.entity_id
_entity_poly.type
_entity_poly.pdbx_seq_one_letter_code
_entity_poly.pdbx_strand_id
1 'polypeptide(L)'
;MKALIFNSGLGSRMGDSTRSHPKCMTELTGGETILHRQLRLLAAAGICEVVITTGPFREQLAATAAQFPSLAVTLIDNPRYRETNYIYSFHLARAMLDDDLLMLHGDLVFDETLLPAVLADPQKDICLYDPTRPLPEKDFKCRLADGELREVSVNLSGNGCYTFQPVYKLSKATAAAWLDRVAEFVAAGDTGVYAENAL
;
A
#
# COMPACT_ATOMS: atom_id res chain seq x y z
N MET A 1 7.80 -13.74 4.39
CA MET A 1 7.30 -12.34 4.18
C MET A 1 6.29 -12.35 3.05
N LYS A 2 5.15 -11.69 3.23
CA LYS A 2 4.11 -11.51 2.22
C LYS A 2 4.08 -10.05 1.74
N ALA A 3 3.60 -9.82 0.53
CA ALA A 3 3.29 -8.46 0.08
C ALA A 3 1.78 -8.18 0.18
N LEU A 4 1.41 -6.94 0.53
CA LEU A 4 0.06 -6.43 0.44
C LEU A 4 0.03 -5.21 -0.48
N ILE A 5 -0.85 -5.22 -1.49
CA ILE A 5 -1.03 -4.10 -2.41
C ILE A 5 -2.47 -3.59 -2.30
N PHE A 6 -2.64 -2.31 -1.97
CA PHE A 6 -3.96 -1.69 -1.88
C PHE A 6 -4.45 -1.18 -3.23
N ASN A 7 -5.47 -1.84 -3.80
CA ASN A 7 -6.04 -1.51 -5.11
C ASN A 7 -7.58 -1.40 -5.12
N SER A 8 -8.22 -1.27 -3.97
CA SER A 8 -9.68 -1.18 -3.87
C SER A 8 -10.26 0.20 -4.20
N GLY A 9 -9.44 1.22 -4.30
CA GLY A 9 -9.87 2.59 -4.52
C GLY A 9 -10.34 2.88 -5.94
N LEU A 10 -11.34 3.78 -6.07
CA LEU A 10 -11.90 4.21 -7.36
C LEU A 10 -10.98 5.12 -8.20
N GLY A 11 -9.99 5.77 -7.57
CA GLY A 11 -9.14 6.74 -8.27
C GLY A 11 -9.89 7.99 -8.77
N SER A 12 -11.01 8.36 -8.14
CA SER A 12 -11.94 9.40 -8.58
C SER A 12 -11.29 10.77 -8.92
N ARG A 13 -10.14 11.08 -8.28
CA ARG A 13 -9.37 12.31 -8.57
C ARG A 13 -8.75 12.32 -9.97
N MET A 14 -8.59 11.18 -10.63
CA MET A 14 -8.05 11.08 -12.00
C MET A 14 -9.12 11.21 -13.09
N GLY A 15 -10.39 11.47 -12.72
CA GLY A 15 -11.47 11.72 -13.66
C GLY A 15 -11.70 10.57 -14.63
N ASP A 16 -11.75 10.89 -15.92
CA ASP A 16 -12.07 9.92 -16.98
C ASP A 16 -11.03 8.83 -17.15
N SER A 17 -9.80 9.07 -16.76
CA SER A 17 -8.69 8.09 -16.88
C SER A 17 -8.92 6.80 -16.07
N THR A 18 -9.77 6.84 -15.03
CA THR A 18 -10.07 5.68 -14.18
C THR A 18 -11.49 5.16 -14.30
N ARG A 19 -12.24 5.57 -15.35
CA ARG A 19 -13.60 5.06 -15.59
C ARG A 19 -13.63 3.60 -16.01
N SER A 20 -12.64 3.14 -16.77
CA SER A 20 -12.56 1.79 -17.34
C SER A 20 -11.55 0.87 -16.67
N HIS A 21 -10.69 1.42 -15.81
CA HIS A 21 -9.66 0.65 -15.11
C HIS A 21 -9.23 1.33 -13.79
N PRO A 22 -8.70 0.58 -12.82
CA PRO A 22 -8.14 1.14 -11.58
C PRO A 22 -6.80 1.83 -11.88
N LYS A 23 -6.36 2.72 -11.00
CA LYS A 23 -5.08 3.45 -11.14
C LYS A 23 -3.88 2.54 -11.42
N CYS A 24 -3.82 1.38 -10.77
CA CYS A 24 -2.72 0.44 -10.93
C CYS A 24 -2.60 -0.15 -12.34
N MET A 25 -3.63 0.01 -13.16
CA MET A 25 -3.64 -0.39 -14.57
C MET A 25 -3.24 0.75 -15.53
N THR A 26 -2.84 1.90 -14.99
CA THR A 26 -2.24 2.98 -15.81
C THR A 26 -0.95 2.48 -16.43
N GLU A 27 -0.84 2.64 -17.76
CA GLU A 27 0.36 2.29 -18.51
C GLU A 27 1.49 3.30 -18.26
N LEU A 28 2.67 2.77 -18.03
CA LEU A 28 3.92 3.51 -17.93
C LEU A 28 4.59 3.62 -19.29
N THR A 29 5.59 4.49 -19.39
CA THR A 29 6.43 4.56 -20.59
C THR A 29 7.03 3.17 -20.85
N GLY A 30 6.70 2.58 -22.02
CA GLY A 30 7.13 1.21 -22.38
C GLY A 30 6.01 0.17 -22.33
N GLY A 31 4.74 0.56 -22.01
CA GLY A 31 3.56 -0.31 -22.11
C GLY A 31 3.32 -1.25 -20.92
N GLU A 32 4.18 -1.18 -19.89
CA GLU A 32 3.98 -1.92 -18.63
C GLU A 32 2.99 -1.15 -17.74
N THR A 33 2.00 -1.82 -17.14
CA THR A 33 1.14 -1.16 -16.14
C THR A 33 1.82 -1.08 -14.77
N ILE A 34 1.34 -0.17 -13.91
CA ILE A 34 1.89 -0.04 -12.55
C ILE A 34 1.79 -1.38 -11.80
N LEU A 35 0.65 -2.07 -11.86
CA LEU A 35 0.48 -3.37 -11.19
C LEU A 35 1.43 -4.42 -11.76
N HIS A 36 1.55 -4.52 -13.09
CA HIS A 36 2.47 -5.46 -13.72
C HIS A 36 3.91 -5.21 -13.23
N ARG A 37 4.34 -3.95 -13.21
CA ARG A 37 5.66 -3.55 -12.68
C ARG A 37 5.83 -3.95 -11.22
N GLN A 38 4.86 -3.67 -10.36
CA GLN A 38 4.93 -4.04 -8.94
C GLN A 38 5.07 -5.55 -8.76
N LEU A 39 4.26 -6.36 -9.46
CA LEU A 39 4.33 -7.82 -9.38
C LEU A 39 5.67 -8.36 -9.90
N ARG A 40 6.17 -7.82 -11.01
CA ARG A 40 7.49 -8.19 -11.54
C ARG A 40 8.61 -7.90 -10.55
N LEU A 41 8.59 -6.72 -9.92
CA LEU A 41 9.61 -6.33 -8.94
C LEU A 41 9.52 -7.15 -7.65
N LEU A 42 8.31 -7.49 -7.18
CA LEU A 42 8.11 -8.40 -6.05
C LEU A 42 8.66 -9.80 -6.34
N ALA A 43 8.35 -10.35 -7.51
CA ALA A 43 8.88 -11.65 -7.93
C ALA A 43 10.41 -11.64 -8.03
N ALA A 44 11.01 -10.60 -8.62
CA ALA A 44 12.45 -10.43 -8.71
C ALA A 44 13.12 -10.29 -7.32
N ALA A 45 12.41 -9.71 -6.35
CA ALA A 45 12.86 -9.57 -4.96
C ALA A 45 12.66 -10.85 -4.12
N GLY A 46 12.13 -11.94 -4.70
CA GLY A 46 11.91 -13.22 -4.01
C GLY A 46 10.66 -13.27 -3.13
N ILE A 47 9.75 -12.30 -3.24
CA ILE A 47 8.46 -12.32 -2.54
C ILE A 47 7.47 -13.10 -3.40
N CYS A 48 7.04 -14.28 -2.91
CA CYS A 48 6.20 -15.20 -3.68
C CYS A 48 4.72 -15.15 -3.30
N GLU A 49 4.36 -14.63 -2.12
CA GLU A 49 2.97 -14.52 -1.67
C GLU A 49 2.53 -13.06 -1.70
N VAL A 50 1.48 -12.77 -2.48
CA VAL A 50 0.98 -11.40 -2.68
C VAL A 50 -0.52 -11.36 -2.41
N VAL A 51 -0.94 -10.49 -1.52
CA VAL A 51 -2.35 -10.17 -1.28
C VAL A 51 -2.66 -8.84 -1.96
N ILE A 52 -3.69 -8.80 -2.78
CA ILE A 52 -4.13 -7.57 -3.46
C ILE A 52 -5.57 -7.28 -3.05
N THR A 53 -5.81 -6.12 -2.47
CA THR A 53 -7.18 -5.69 -2.23
C THR A 53 -7.80 -5.17 -3.52
N THR A 54 -9.06 -5.49 -3.77
CA THR A 54 -9.74 -5.14 -5.01
C THR A 54 -11.04 -4.38 -4.75
N GLY A 55 -11.44 -3.59 -5.74
CA GLY A 55 -12.73 -2.92 -5.83
C GLY A 55 -13.48 -3.38 -7.09
N PRO A 56 -13.95 -2.43 -7.93
CA PRO A 56 -14.84 -2.76 -9.06
C PRO A 56 -14.15 -3.48 -10.23
N PHE A 57 -12.82 -3.54 -10.27
CA PHE A 57 -12.04 -4.02 -11.42
C PHE A 57 -11.25 -5.31 -11.11
N ARG A 58 -11.79 -6.17 -10.22
CA ARG A 58 -11.16 -7.42 -9.80
C ARG A 58 -10.61 -8.25 -10.98
N GLU A 59 -11.40 -8.38 -12.05
CA GLU A 59 -11.06 -9.23 -13.19
C GLU A 59 -9.81 -8.75 -13.92
N GLN A 60 -9.61 -7.43 -14.03
CA GLN A 60 -8.40 -6.88 -14.64
C GLN A 60 -7.17 -7.16 -13.79
N LEU A 61 -7.28 -7.06 -12.45
CA LEU A 61 -6.20 -7.40 -11.54
C LEU A 61 -5.88 -8.90 -11.59
N ALA A 62 -6.92 -9.75 -11.65
CA ALA A 62 -6.77 -11.20 -11.78
C ALA A 62 -6.05 -11.58 -13.09
N ALA A 63 -6.43 -10.95 -14.21
CA ALA A 63 -5.79 -11.19 -15.50
C ALA A 63 -4.31 -10.78 -15.51
N THR A 64 -3.96 -9.67 -14.83
CA THR A 64 -2.56 -9.26 -14.67
C THR A 64 -1.80 -10.24 -13.75
N ALA A 65 -2.38 -10.63 -12.63
CA ALA A 65 -1.77 -11.58 -11.69
C ALA A 65 -1.49 -12.94 -12.34
N ALA A 66 -2.37 -13.41 -13.22
CA ALA A 66 -2.21 -14.69 -13.94
C ALA A 66 -0.97 -14.73 -14.86
N GLN A 67 -0.38 -13.58 -15.19
CA GLN A 67 0.86 -13.50 -15.97
C GLN A 67 2.10 -13.84 -15.12
N PHE A 68 1.95 -13.96 -13.81
CA PHE A 68 3.03 -14.25 -12.86
C PHE A 68 2.82 -15.59 -12.14
N PRO A 69 3.01 -16.74 -12.81
CA PRO A 69 2.74 -18.05 -12.22
C PRO A 69 3.66 -18.42 -11.05
N SER A 70 4.75 -17.69 -10.86
CA SER A 70 5.63 -17.81 -9.69
C SER A 70 5.11 -17.13 -8.43
N LEU A 71 4.06 -16.30 -8.54
CA LEU A 71 3.43 -15.61 -7.42
C LEU A 71 2.14 -16.32 -7.02
N ALA A 72 2.00 -16.62 -5.74
CA ALA A 72 0.73 -17.01 -5.13
C ALA A 72 -0.08 -15.74 -4.81
N VAL A 73 -0.92 -15.29 -5.75
CA VAL A 73 -1.71 -14.07 -5.60
C VAL A 73 -3.08 -14.38 -5.04
N THR A 74 -3.43 -13.74 -3.91
CA THR A 74 -4.76 -13.76 -3.30
C THR A 74 -5.45 -12.41 -3.48
N LEU A 75 -6.64 -12.42 -4.07
CA LEU A 75 -7.45 -11.20 -4.26
C LEU A 75 -8.52 -11.10 -3.17
N ILE A 76 -8.54 -9.98 -2.45
CA ILE A 76 -9.50 -9.68 -1.39
C ILE A 76 -10.41 -8.55 -1.84
N ASP A 77 -11.69 -8.87 -2.03
CA ASP A 77 -12.68 -7.88 -2.45
C ASP A 77 -13.12 -6.99 -1.29
N ASN A 78 -13.13 -5.69 -1.54
CA ASN A 78 -13.84 -4.75 -0.68
C ASN A 78 -15.22 -4.44 -1.30
N PRO A 79 -16.31 -5.04 -0.84
CA PRO A 79 -17.64 -4.79 -1.40
C PRO A 79 -18.17 -3.38 -1.10
N ARG A 80 -17.56 -2.70 -0.12
CA ARG A 80 -17.91 -1.34 0.31
C ARG A 80 -16.92 -0.29 -0.20
N TYR A 81 -16.20 -0.55 -1.29
CA TYR A 81 -15.16 0.33 -1.83
C TYR A 81 -15.62 1.77 -2.14
N ARG A 82 -16.93 2.00 -2.32
CA ARG A 82 -17.51 3.34 -2.55
C ARG A 82 -17.71 4.14 -1.27
N GLU A 83 -17.85 3.47 -0.14
CA GLU A 83 -18.24 4.04 1.14
C GLU A 83 -17.08 4.08 2.13
N THR A 84 -16.03 3.29 1.87
CA THR A 84 -14.92 3.11 2.80
C THR A 84 -13.60 3.51 2.18
N ASN A 85 -12.64 3.84 3.03
CA ASN A 85 -11.25 3.99 2.63
C ASN A 85 -10.50 2.64 2.76
N TYR A 86 -9.25 2.58 2.37
CA TYR A 86 -8.44 1.35 2.37
C TYR A 86 -8.18 0.76 3.77
N ILE A 87 -8.44 1.48 4.87
CA ILE A 87 -8.47 0.90 6.22
C ILE A 87 -9.40 -0.31 6.29
N TYR A 88 -10.57 -0.22 5.64
CA TYR A 88 -11.51 -1.34 5.59
C TYR A 88 -10.98 -2.50 4.74
N SER A 89 -10.30 -2.20 3.64
CA SER A 89 -9.64 -3.22 2.82
C SER A 89 -8.49 -3.90 3.56
N PHE A 90 -7.76 -3.16 4.40
CA PHE A 90 -6.72 -3.72 5.26
C PHE A 90 -7.32 -4.67 6.30
N HIS A 91 -8.44 -4.28 6.93
CA HIS A 91 -9.19 -5.15 7.83
C HIS A 91 -9.65 -6.45 7.16
N LEU A 92 -10.20 -6.38 5.95
CA LEU A 92 -10.65 -7.55 5.21
C LEU A 92 -9.52 -8.51 4.84
N ALA A 93 -8.33 -7.99 4.58
CA ALA A 93 -7.16 -8.80 4.25
C ALA A 93 -6.53 -9.50 5.47
N ARG A 94 -6.91 -9.13 6.71
CA ARG A 94 -6.27 -9.56 7.97
C ARG A 94 -5.95 -11.05 8.02
N ALA A 95 -6.89 -11.92 7.63
CA ALA A 95 -6.72 -13.37 7.72
C ALA A 95 -5.60 -13.93 6.82
N MET A 96 -5.16 -13.15 5.81
CA MET A 96 -4.10 -13.53 4.88
C MET A 96 -2.73 -12.98 5.28
N LEU A 97 -2.67 -12.10 6.31
CA LEU A 97 -1.48 -11.35 6.69
C LEU A 97 -0.84 -11.94 7.96
N ASP A 98 -0.40 -13.18 7.89
CA ASP A 98 0.07 -13.98 9.02
C ASP A 98 1.62 -14.13 9.08
N ASP A 99 2.34 -13.29 8.35
CA ASP A 99 3.82 -13.26 8.24
C ASP A 99 4.33 -11.82 8.33
N ASP A 100 5.65 -11.62 8.26
CA ASP A 100 6.25 -10.31 8.01
C ASP A 100 5.67 -9.73 6.71
N LEU A 101 5.48 -8.42 6.65
CA LEU A 101 4.68 -7.79 5.63
C LEU A 101 5.45 -6.68 4.89
N LEU A 102 5.38 -6.71 3.57
CA LEU A 102 5.72 -5.57 2.70
C LEU A 102 4.43 -4.96 2.18
N MET A 103 4.10 -3.75 2.61
CA MET A 103 2.88 -3.04 2.18
C MET A 103 3.18 -1.98 1.14
N LEU A 104 2.38 -1.95 0.08
CA LEU A 104 2.48 -1.01 -1.03
C LEU A 104 1.10 -0.43 -1.37
N HIS A 105 1.06 0.85 -1.72
CA HIS A 105 -0.10 1.39 -2.42
C HIS A 105 -0.03 1.03 -3.91
N GLY A 106 -1.17 0.72 -4.51
CA GLY A 106 -1.26 0.21 -5.88
C GLY A 106 -0.97 1.25 -6.97
N ASP A 107 -0.82 2.52 -6.62
CA ASP A 107 -0.46 3.61 -7.53
C ASP A 107 1.00 4.06 -7.40
N LEU A 108 1.82 3.31 -6.66
CA LEU A 108 3.25 3.61 -6.51
C LEU A 108 4.06 3.12 -7.70
N VAL A 109 4.87 4.01 -8.22
CA VAL A 109 5.94 3.71 -9.19
C VAL A 109 7.27 3.99 -8.54
N PHE A 110 8.14 3.01 -8.50
CA PHE A 110 9.45 3.11 -7.87
C PHE A 110 10.54 2.43 -8.70
N ASP A 111 11.79 2.77 -8.38
CA ASP A 111 12.96 2.19 -9.03
C ASP A 111 13.16 0.72 -8.67
N GLU A 112 13.80 -0.05 -9.54
CA GLU A 112 14.06 -1.49 -9.35
C GLU A 112 14.97 -1.78 -8.14
N THR A 113 15.78 -0.81 -7.74
CA THR A 113 16.69 -0.91 -6.59
C THR A 113 16.00 -0.74 -5.24
N LEU A 114 14.76 -0.20 -5.21
CA LEU A 114 14.08 0.12 -3.96
C LEU A 114 13.78 -1.12 -3.12
N LEU A 115 13.13 -2.14 -3.70
CA LEU A 115 12.76 -3.33 -2.93
C LEU A 115 13.99 -4.09 -2.41
N PRO A 116 15.04 -4.34 -3.21
CA PRO A 116 16.29 -4.90 -2.69
C PRO A 116 16.87 -4.11 -1.51
N ALA A 117 16.88 -2.78 -1.57
CA ALA A 117 17.40 -1.93 -0.50
C ALA A 117 16.54 -2.05 0.78
N VAL A 118 15.21 -1.97 0.66
CA VAL A 118 14.27 -2.12 1.79
C VAL A 118 14.39 -3.50 2.45
N LEU A 119 14.52 -4.55 1.64
CA LEU A 119 14.61 -5.93 2.17
C LEU A 119 15.96 -6.22 2.82
N ALA A 120 17.05 -5.60 2.32
CA ALA A 120 18.39 -5.76 2.89
C ALA A 120 18.62 -4.94 4.17
N ASP A 121 17.79 -3.96 4.45
CA ASP A 121 17.90 -3.15 5.67
C ASP A 121 17.70 -4.04 6.92
N PRO A 122 18.59 -3.96 7.94
CA PRO A 122 18.51 -4.81 9.14
C PRO A 122 17.32 -4.48 10.06
N GLN A 123 16.73 -3.29 9.94
CA GLN A 123 15.54 -2.93 10.71
C GLN A 123 14.34 -3.76 10.24
N LYS A 124 13.57 -4.25 11.20
CA LYS A 124 12.39 -5.08 10.92
C LYS A 124 11.18 -4.26 10.51
N ASP A 125 11.08 -3.08 11.08
CA ASP A 125 9.94 -2.17 10.89
C ASP A 125 10.45 -0.87 10.27
N ILE A 126 10.10 -0.62 9.01
CA ILE A 126 10.55 0.53 8.23
C ILE A 126 9.37 1.13 7.50
N CYS A 127 9.36 2.45 7.40
CA CYS A 127 8.60 3.21 6.41
C CYS A 127 9.53 4.14 5.65
N LEU A 128 9.09 4.62 4.50
CA LEU A 128 9.91 5.45 3.63
C LEU A 128 9.44 6.91 3.66
N TYR A 129 10.40 7.82 3.58
CA TYR A 129 10.15 9.24 3.40
C TYR A 129 11.18 9.86 2.47
N ASP A 130 10.84 10.99 1.88
CA ASP A 130 11.74 11.77 1.02
C ASP A 130 12.05 13.10 1.68
N PRO A 131 13.30 13.30 2.16
CA PRO A 131 13.71 14.55 2.80
C PRO A 131 14.00 15.69 1.82
N THR A 132 14.03 15.41 0.52
CA THR A 132 14.43 16.36 -0.52
C THR A 132 13.25 17.07 -1.18
N ARG A 133 12.05 16.47 -1.12
CA ARG A 133 10.85 17.02 -1.73
C ARG A 133 10.17 18.06 -0.83
N PRO A 134 9.58 19.09 -1.41
CA PRO A 134 8.71 19.98 -0.65
C PRO A 134 7.50 19.20 -0.13
N LEU A 135 6.97 19.61 1.03
CA LEU A 135 5.80 18.95 1.63
C LEU A 135 4.59 19.09 0.68
N PRO A 136 3.93 17.98 0.34
CA PRO A 136 2.74 18.01 -0.51
C PRO A 136 1.55 18.62 0.25
N GLU A 137 0.64 19.26 -0.48
CA GLU A 137 -0.59 19.82 0.14
C GLU A 137 -1.55 18.73 0.62
N LYS A 138 -1.77 17.69 -0.19
CA LYS A 138 -2.86 16.71 -0.03
C LYS A 138 -2.41 15.27 0.18
N ASP A 139 -1.11 14.99 0.08
CA ASP A 139 -0.57 13.65 0.30
C ASP A 139 0.01 13.51 1.70
N PHE A 140 0.34 12.29 2.07
CA PHE A 140 0.88 11.96 3.38
C PHE A 140 2.22 12.64 3.64
N LYS A 141 2.36 13.08 4.88
CA LYS A 141 3.60 13.56 5.48
C LYS A 141 3.87 12.75 6.74
N CYS A 142 5.11 12.64 7.11
CA CYS A 142 5.51 12.07 8.39
C CYS A 142 6.26 13.09 9.23
N ARG A 143 6.19 12.92 10.54
CA ARG A 143 7.03 13.62 11.53
C ARG A 143 8.00 12.62 12.12
N LEU A 144 9.27 12.98 12.09
CA LEU A 144 10.32 12.20 12.73
C LEU A 144 10.86 12.92 13.96
N ALA A 145 11.19 12.16 15.00
CA ALA A 145 11.99 12.60 16.13
C ALA A 145 13.01 11.50 16.46
N ASP A 146 14.26 11.89 16.59
CA ASP A 146 15.38 10.98 16.91
C ASP A 146 15.51 9.80 15.92
N GLY A 147 15.15 10.03 14.65
CA GLY A 147 15.17 9.01 13.58
C GLY A 147 13.98 8.05 13.60
N GLU A 148 13.04 8.24 14.52
CA GLU A 148 11.84 7.40 14.63
C GLU A 148 10.59 8.11 14.08
N LEU A 149 9.72 7.34 13.46
CA LEU A 149 8.41 7.80 13.04
C LEU A 149 7.54 8.10 14.27
N ARG A 150 6.98 9.32 14.34
CA ARG A 150 6.08 9.75 15.43
C ARG A 150 4.65 9.95 14.96
N GLU A 151 4.48 10.35 13.73
CA GLU A 151 3.16 10.68 13.21
C GLU A 151 3.13 10.61 11.69
N VAL A 152 2.03 10.12 11.12
CA VAL A 152 1.73 10.17 9.68
C VAL A 152 0.37 10.83 9.50
N SER A 153 0.32 11.91 8.74
CA SER A 153 -0.93 12.60 8.44
C SER A 153 -0.81 13.48 7.20
N VAL A 154 -1.92 13.72 6.53
CA VAL A 154 -2.01 14.69 5.43
C VAL A 154 -1.97 16.14 5.92
N ASN A 155 -2.19 16.37 7.23
CA ASN A 155 -2.30 17.71 7.84
C ASN A 155 -0.99 18.20 8.47
N LEU A 156 0.07 17.40 8.46
CA LEU A 156 1.36 17.79 9.05
C LEU A 156 2.02 18.94 8.29
N SER A 157 2.74 19.79 9.04
CA SER A 157 3.53 20.88 8.50
C SER A 157 4.64 21.29 9.48
N GLY A 158 5.58 22.11 9.01
CA GLY A 158 6.67 22.67 9.81
C GLY A 158 7.90 21.77 9.91
N ASN A 159 8.82 22.14 10.79
CA ASN A 159 10.10 21.48 10.98
C ASN A 159 9.93 20.00 11.44
N GLY A 160 10.82 19.14 10.96
CA GLY A 160 10.78 17.70 11.27
C GLY A 160 9.71 16.93 10.51
N CYS A 161 9.00 17.57 9.57
CA CYS A 161 8.05 16.92 8.69
C CYS A 161 8.67 16.66 7.33
N TYR A 162 8.37 15.52 6.74
CA TYR A 162 8.88 15.05 5.45
C TYR A 162 7.77 14.48 4.59
N THR A 163 7.98 14.44 3.27
CA THR A 163 7.09 13.77 2.34
C THR A 163 7.13 12.25 2.59
N PHE A 164 6.01 11.69 2.99
CA PHE A 164 5.91 10.28 3.29
C PHE A 164 5.66 9.45 2.03
N GLN A 165 6.29 8.28 1.96
CA GLN A 165 6.10 7.33 0.87
C GLN A 165 5.46 6.06 1.44
N PRO A 166 4.24 5.67 1.01
CA PRO A 166 3.50 4.56 1.60
C PRO A 166 4.04 3.20 1.14
N VAL A 167 5.28 2.94 1.50
CA VAL A 167 5.98 1.65 1.43
C VAL A 167 6.41 1.30 2.84
N TYR A 168 5.95 0.14 3.32
CA TYR A 168 6.24 -0.32 4.67
C TYR A 168 6.82 -1.72 4.63
N LYS A 169 7.92 -1.95 5.34
CA LYS A 169 8.34 -3.30 5.76
C LYS A 169 8.02 -3.43 7.24
N LEU A 170 7.23 -4.41 7.59
CA LEU A 170 6.75 -4.59 8.96
C LEU A 170 7.02 -6.02 9.42
N SER A 171 7.47 -6.17 10.65
CA SER A 171 7.43 -7.45 11.31
C SER A 171 5.99 -7.94 11.49
N LYS A 172 5.79 -9.24 11.53
CA LYS A 172 4.48 -9.84 11.83
C LYS A 172 3.85 -9.25 13.10
N ALA A 173 4.66 -8.97 14.12
CA ALA A 173 4.17 -8.40 15.38
C ALA A 173 3.62 -6.99 15.19
N THR A 174 4.36 -6.12 14.51
CA THR A 174 3.93 -4.74 14.23
C THR A 174 2.71 -4.72 13.31
N ALA A 175 2.69 -5.55 12.27
CA ALA A 175 1.54 -5.68 11.38
C ALA A 175 0.28 -6.15 12.12
N ALA A 176 0.41 -7.13 13.03
CA ALA A 176 -0.69 -7.61 13.86
C ALA A 176 -1.21 -6.53 14.82
N ALA A 177 -0.32 -5.78 15.48
CA ALA A 177 -0.71 -4.69 16.37
C ALA A 177 -1.46 -3.57 15.62
N TRP A 178 -0.98 -3.21 14.43
CA TRP A 178 -1.68 -2.25 13.59
C TRP A 178 -3.06 -2.76 13.15
N LEU A 179 -3.15 -4.03 12.74
CA LEU A 179 -4.43 -4.66 12.38
C LEU A 179 -5.43 -4.76 13.54
N ASP A 180 -4.95 -4.91 14.79
CA ASP A 180 -5.81 -4.84 15.98
C ASP A 180 -6.42 -3.45 16.14
N ARG A 181 -5.62 -2.39 15.98
CA ARG A 181 -6.10 -1.01 16.00
C ARG A 181 -7.08 -0.73 14.85
N VAL A 182 -6.75 -1.20 13.65
CA VAL A 182 -7.64 -1.11 12.47
C VAL A 182 -9.00 -1.77 12.77
N ALA A 183 -9.01 -2.92 13.46
CA ALA A 183 -10.25 -3.61 13.82
C ALA A 183 -11.10 -2.79 14.80
N GLU A 184 -10.49 -2.04 15.74
CA GLU A 184 -11.20 -1.12 16.63
C GLU A 184 -11.90 0.01 15.86
N PHE A 185 -11.20 0.63 14.89
CA PHE A 185 -11.78 1.65 14.00
C PHE A 185 -12.97 1.10 13.19
N VAL A 186 -12.81 -0.09 12.61
CA VAL A 186 -13.87 -0.73 11.84
C VAL A 186 -15.07 -1.07 12.72
N ALA A 187 -14.84 -1.56 13.95
CA ALA A 187 -15.91 -1.84 14.92
C ALA A 187 -16.65 -0.56 15.36
N ALA A 188 -15.96 0.56 15.46
CA ALA A 188 -16.55 1.88 15.73
C ALA A 188 -17.30 2.49 14.53
N GLY A 189 -17.17 1.89 13.34
CA GLY A 189 -17.77 2.42 12.10
C GLY A 189 -16.88 3.44 11.37
N ASP A 190 -15.67 3.72 11.86
CA ASP A 190 -14.72 4.69 11.30
C ASP A 190 -13.98 4.10 10.09
N THR A 191 -14.73 3.73 9.07
CA THR A 191 -14.20 3.08 7.85
C THR A 191 -13.84 4.05 6.73
N GLY A 192 -14.15 5.35 6.87
CA GLY A 192 -13.86 6.39 5.89
C GLY A 192 -12.48 7.04 6.03
N VAL A 193 -11.71 6.68 7.06
CA VAL A 193 -10.38 7.22 7.35
C VAL A 193 -9.27 6.40 6.70
N TYR A 194 -8.05 6.93 6.69
CA TYR A 194 -6.86 6.19 6.23
C TYR A 194 -6.42 5.17 7.29
N ALA A 195 -5.73 4.10 6.88
CA ALA A 195 -5.22 3.11 7.82
C ALA A 195 -4.18 3.69 8.79
N GLU A 196 -3.43 4.71 8.37
CA GLU A 196 -2.45 5.44 9.20
C GLU A 196 -3.10 6.18 10.38
N ASN A 197 -4.39 6.43 10.37
CA ASN A 197 -5.10 6.95 11.54
C ASN A 197 -5.14 5.95 12.72
N ALA A 198 -4.89 4.68 12.43
CA ALA A 198 -4.83 3.60 13.41
C ALA A 198 -3.38 3.14 13.70
N LEU A 199 -2.34 3.87 13.22
CA LEU A 199 -0.94 3.55 13.44
C LEU A 199 -0.43 3.98 14.81
#